data_a5a8d69d92fbd00ada63121de9439e24
#
_entry.id   a5a8d69d92fbd00ada63121de9439e24
#
_cell.length_a   1.000
_cell.length_b   1.000
_cell.length_c   1.000
_cell.angle_alpha   90.00
_cell.angle_beta   90.00
_cell.angle_gamma   90.00
#
_symmetry.space_group_name_H-M   'P 1'
#
loop_
_entity.id
_entity.type
_entity.pdbx_description
1 polymer ?
#
loop_
_entity_poly.entity_id
_entity_poly.type
_entity_poly.pdbx_seq_one_letter_code
_entity_poly.pdbx_strand_id
1 'polypeptide(L)'
;MNKKRIITTLLLSLLFALPLQAAEKPGYKITLQVDGSKDSMVLICYYYAQNKHVLDTARNNGRGKFVFEGTEDLKPGLYFFTNNADRYAEFVVYKEKPVFTFHTDQRNWITNMRVKGSRQNELFYNYQRASEHLYLELDEAKKHMDSAAIVDFTHRQHLRIDSLKLDIMEKHPESMFSKMMASTRSIDEEVPKEHPDGSAMSDRERYEWYMAHYFDHMPIDDDFFVRTPKPVFYQHVMDYTDKYMRGMPPSMICPLLDSLLDRSEAAPEVFRWLLFNLTEKYLQSNIMVYDEIYVHLVKRYFATGKADWLAPSTVDEQIERATKWDRLLVGKVSPELVLFDTLRHVHSLHRMPGRYTLLLFWSPTCGHCRDIIPEIYRAFSKVADSLDMTAYAILSDPDEVTVGKWKQFLKDHHIDNPRWVNLNGGEANVDWREVYDVQTTPQIYLIENEEHTFIAKKLNAKIFTEICKQLK
;
A
#
# COMPACT_ATOMS: atom_id res chain seq x y z
N MET A 1 -14.42 -94.77 -33.53
CA MET A 1 -14.43 -94.49 -32.09
C MET A 1 -14.12 -93.00 -31.91
N ASN A 2 -15.18 -92.20 -31.81
CA ASN A 2 -15.08 -90.76 -31.75
C ASN A 2 -15.45 -90.28 -30.36
N LYS A 3 -14.48 -89.59 -29.70
CA LYS A 3 -14.72 -88.90 -28.46
C LYS A 3 -15.07 -87.42 -28.79
N LYS A 4 -16.30 -87.02 -28.56
CA LYS A 4 -16.74 -85.63 -28.60
C LYS A 4 -16.26 -84.95 -27.33
N ARG A 5 -15.49 -83.85 -27.49
CA ARG A 5 -15.13 -82.90 -26.41
C ARG A 5 -16.19 -81.84 -26.38
N ILE A 6 -16.86 -81.65 -25.26
CA ILE A 6 -17.75 -80.56 -24.93
C ILE A 6 -16.87 -79.42 -24.40
N ILE A 7 -16.88 -78.34 -25.12
CA ILE A 7 -16.23 -77.05 -24.66
C ILE A 7 -17.31 -76.26 -23.96
N THR A 8 -17.22 -76.15 -22.65
CA THR A 8 -18.07 -75.29 -21.84
C THR A 8 -17.43 -73.84 -21.81
N THR A 9 -18.06 -72.96 -22.50
CA THR A 9 -17.64 -71.51 -22.52
C THR A 9 -18.11 -70.83 -21.23
N LEU A 10 -17.21 -70.54 -20.31
CA LEU A 10 -17.46 -69.73 -19.14
C LEU A 10 -17.44 -68.23 -19.60
N LEU A 11 -18.60 -67.60 -19.62
CA LEU A 11 -18.71 -66.15 -19.74
C LEU A 11 -18.32 -65.54 -18.40
N LEU A 12 -17.11 -64.97 -18.34
CA LEU A 12 -16.67 -64.14 -17.23
C LEU A 12 -17.23 -62.73 -17.46
N SER A 13 -18.30 -62.41 -16.75
CA SER A 13 -18.83 -61.04 -16.68
C SER A 13 -17.87 -60.18 -15.82
N LEU A 14 -16.97 -59.45 -16.48
CA LEU A 14 -16.20 -58.37 -15.86
C LEU A 14 -17.17 -57.23 -15.52
N LEU A 15 -17.63 -57.17 -14.29
CA LEU A 15 -18.20 -55.95 -13.71
C LEU A 15 -17.05 -54.92 -13.58
N PHE A 16 -16.97 -53.96 -14.50
CA PHE A 16 -16.23 -52.75 -14.30
C PHE A 16 -16.87 -51.98 -13.13
N ALA A 17 -16.34 -52.16 -11.94
CA ALA A 17 -16.58 -51.24 -10.85
C ALA A 17 -15.89 -49.91 -11.22
N LEU A 18 -16.64 -48.99 -11.84
CA LEU A 18 -16.25 -47.61 -11.90
C LEU A 18 -16.02 -47.15 -10.46
N PRO A 19 -14.84 -46.62 -10.12
CA PRO A 19 -14.66 -46.00 -8.81
C PRO A 19 -15.71 -44.92 -8.70
N LEU A 20 -16.63 -45.06 -7.74
CA LEU A 20 -17.47 -43.97 -7.30
C LEU A 20 -16.51 -42.90 -6.76
N GLN A 21 -16.13 -41.92 -7.60
CA GLN A 21 -15.41 -40.78 -7.14
C GLN A 21 -16.31 -40.17 -6.07
N ALA A 22 -15.90 -40.30 -4.81
CA ALA A 22 -16.53 -39.60 -3.72
C ALA A 22 -16.51 -38.12 -4.12
N ALA A 23 -17.68 -37.53 -4.30
CA ALA A 23 -17.79 -36.12 -4.61
C ALA A 23 -16.97 -35.38 -3.57
N GLU A 24 -15.94 -34.67 -3.99
CA GLU A 24 -15.14 -33.81 -3.09
C GLU A 24 -16.12 -32.92 -2.34
N LYS A 25 -15.98 -32.91 -1.01
CA LYS A 25 -16.82 -32.03 -0.19
C LYS A 25 -16.52 -30.59 -0.60
N PRO A 26 -17.54 -29.80 -0.93
CA PRO A 26 -17.31 -28.40 -1.33
C PRO A 26 -16.53 -27.65 -0.25
N GLY A 27 -15.58 -26.83 -0.67
CA GLY A 27 -14.86 -25.89 0.19
C GLY A 27 -15.84 -24.90 0.81
N TYR A 28 -16.80 -24.40 0.00
CA TYR A 28 -17.91 -23.61 0.50
C TYR A 28 -19.23 -23.98 -0.20
N LYS A 29 -20.34 -23.72 0.50
CA LYS A 29 -21.71 -23.78 -0.04
C LYS A 29 -22.57 -22.72 0.65
N ILE A 30 -22.84 -21.64 -0.06
CA ILE A 30 -23.59 -20.53 0.46
C ILE A 30 -24.91 -20.43 -0.30
N THR A 31 -26.00 -20.42 0.42
CA THR A 31 -27.34 -20.26 -0.15
C THR A 31 -27.90 -18.92 0.28
N LEU A 32 -28.36 -18.12 -0.68
CA LEU A 32 -29.16 -16.92 -0.44
C LEU A 32 -30.57 -17.16 -0.96
N GLN A 33 -31.56 -17.08 -0.08
CA GLN A 33 -32.98 -17.08 -0.42
C GLN A 33 -33.53 -15.66 -0.25
N VAL A 34 -34.09 -15.09 -1.33
CA VAL A 34 -34.71 -13.76 -1.32
C VAL A 34 -36.17 -13.88 -1.77
N ASP A 35 -37.08 -13.83 -0.81
CA ASP A 35 -38.51 -13.97 -1.11
C ASP A 35 -39.00 -12.81 -1.97
N GLY A 36 -39.69 -13.17 -3.06
CA GLY A 36 -40.20 -12.20 -4.04
C GLY A 36 -39.14 -11.59 -4.97
N SER A 37 -37.92 -12.07 -4.96
CA SER A 37 -36.87 -11.55 -5.85
C SER A 37 -37.19 -11.77 -7.31
N LYS A 38 -37.02 -10.70 -8.10
CA LYS A 38 -37.05 -10.69 -9.54
C LYS A 38 -35.68 -10.65 -10.19
N ASP A 39 -34.61 -10.58 -9.37
CA ASP A 39 -33.24 -10.56 -9.84
C ASP A 39 -32.93 -11.88 -10.57
N SER A 40 -32.38 -11.79 -11.77
CA SER A 40 -31.97 -12.96 -12.55
C SER A 40 -30.66 -13.58 -11.99
N MET A 41 -29.86 -12.77 -11.31
CA MET A 41 -28.51 -13.09 -10.89
C MET A 41 -28.13 -12.31 -9.61
N VAL A 42 -27.35 -12.94 -8.76
CA VAL A 42 -26.66 -12.33 -7.60
C VAL A 42 -25.21 -12.75 -7.63
N LEU A 43 -24.32 -11.84 -7.22
CA LEU A 43 -22.88 -12.08 -7.08
C LEU A 43 -22.53 -12.19 -5.62
N ILE A 44 -21.51 -13.00 -5.30
CA ILE A 44 -20.70 -12.86 -4.11
C ILE A 44 -19.42 -12.12 -4.48
N CYS A 45 -19.12 -11.07 -3.73
CA CYS A 45 -17.89 -10.31 -3.83
C CYS A 45 -17.17 -10.30 -2.48
N TYR A 46 -15.88 -9.95 -2.51
CA TYR A 46 -15.08 -9.76 -1.30
C TYR A 46 -14.23 -8.48 -1.41
N TYR A 47 -13.84 -7.96 -0.25
CA TYR A 47 -12.88 -6.87 -0.16
C TYR A 47 -11.44 -7.39 -0.21
N TYR A 48 -10.54 -6.61 -0.74
CA TYR A 48 -9.10 -6.79 -0.59
C TYR A 48 -8.45 -5.40 -0.54
N ALA A 49 -8.12 -4.96 0.65
CA ALA A 49 -7.68 -3.60 0.95
C ALA A 49 -8.61 -2.53 0.35
N GLN A 50 -8.15 -1.75 -0.66
CA GLN A 50 -8.96 -0.71 -1.29
C GLN A 50 -9.91 -1.21 -2.39
N ASN A 51 -9.79 -2.47 -2.80
CA ASN A 51 -10.47 -3.04 -3.95
C ASN A 51 -11.63 -3.98 -3.57
N LYS A 52 -12.54 -4.19 -4.52
CA LYS A 52 -13.60 -5.19 -4.46
C LYS A 52 -13.43 -6.17 -5.62
N HIS A 53 -13.59 -7.45 -5.34
CA HIS A 53 -13.43 -8.52 -6.33
C HIS A 53 -14.67 -9.39 -6.35
N VAL A 54 -15.06 -9.86 -7.54
CA VAL A 54 -16.12 -10.86 -7.70
C VAL A 54 -15.51 -12.24 -7.38
N LEU A 55 -16.15 -12.99 -6.49
CA LEU A 55 -15.80 -14.37 -6.19
C LEU A 55 -16.60 -15.34 -7.03
N ASP A 56 -17.94 -15.19 -7.03
CA ASP A 56 -18.84 -16.16 -7.62
C ASP A 56 -20.15 -15.50 -8.05
N THR A 57 -20.90 -16.18 -8.91
CA THR A 57 -22.16 -15.69 -9.49
C THR A 57 -23.20 -16.79 -9.51
N ALA A 58 -24.37 -16.55 -8.94
CA ALA A 58 -25.47 -17.49 -8.95
C ALA A 58 -26.69 -16.96 -9.70
N ARG A 59 -27.36 -17.84 -10.43
CA ARG A 59 -28.64 -17.54 -11.12
C ARG A 59 -29.81 -17.89 -10.23
N ASN A 60 -30.90 -17.11 -10.38
CA ASN A 60 -32.15 -17.38 -9.72
C ASN A 60 -32.76 -18.71 -10.21
N ASN A 61 -33.16 -19.57 -9.30
CA ASN A 61 -33.85 -20.82 -9.63
C ASN A 61 -35.34 -20.64 -10.00
N GLY A 62 -35.79 -19.38 -10.17
CA GLY A 62 -37.21 -19.03 -10.43
C GLY A 62 -38.04 -18.85 -9.16
N ARG A 63 -37.46 -19.08 -7.95
CA ARG A 63 -38.12 -18.92 -6.66
C ARG A 63 -37.31 -18.04 -5.69
N GLY A 64 -36.41 -17.21 -6.20
CA GLY A 64 -35.56 -16.33 -5.41
C GLY A 64 -34.42 -17.03 -4.68
N LYS A 65 -34.06 -18.25 -5.06
CA LYS A 65 -32.94 -18.98 -4.46
C LYS A 65 -31.70 -18.91 -5.35
N PHE A 66 -30.59 -18.51 -4.73
CA PHE A 66 -29.26 -18.42 -5.33
C PHE A 66 -28.32 -19.36 -4.56
N VAL A 67 -27.58 -20.21 -5.24
CA VAL A 67 -26.64 -21.16 -4.61
C VAL A 67 -25.26 -20.94 -5.20
N PHE A 68 -24.30 -20.69 -4.31
CA PHE A 68 -22.89 -20.52 -4.61
C PHE A 68 -22.14 -21.72 -4.02
N GLU A 69 -21.30 -22.36 -4.80
CA GLU A 69 -20.62 -23.58 -4.39
C GLU A 69 -19.26 -23.68 -5.11
N GLY A 70 -18.20 -23.90 -4.35
CA GLY A 70 -16.85 -24.05 -4.88
C GLY A 70 -16.05 -25.08 -4.08
N THR A 71 -14.97 -25.59 -4.68
CA THR A 71 -14.10 -26.62 -4.09
C THR A 71 -13.03 -26.03 -3.18
N GLU A 72 -12.61 -24.79 -3.43
CA GLU A 72 -11.59 -24.09 -2.64
C GLU A 72 -12.20 -23.52 -1.36
N ASP A 73 -11.41 -23.52 -0.29
CA ASP A 73 -11.80 -22.87 0.97
C ASP A 73 -11.78 -21.35 0.83
N LEU A 74 -12.81 -20.71 1.36
CA LEU A 74 -12.84 -19.24 1.40
C LEU A 74 -11.84 -18.70 2.44
N LYS A 75 -11.11 -17.67 2.05
CA LYS A 75 -10.20 -16.96 2.95
C LYS A 75 -10.99 -16.18 4.01
N PRO A 76 -10.44 -15.98 5.22
CA PRO A 76 -11.06 -15.11 6.22
C PRO A 76 -11.30 -13.71 5.65
N GLY A 77 -12.47 -13.12 5.92
CA GLY A 77 -12.78 -11.80 5.40
C GLY A 77 -14.25 -11.43 5.47
N LEU A 78 -14.55 -10.20 5.09
CA LEU A 78 -15.88 -9.69 4.86
C LEU A 78 -16.23 -9.83 3.37
N TYR A 79 -17.30 -10.53 3.11
CA TYR A 79 -17.88 -10.79 1.81
C TYR A 79 -19.22 -10.06 1.68
N PHE A 80 -19.75 -9.94 0.49
CA PHE A 80 -21.08 -9.36 0.31
C PHE A 80 -21.80 -9.93 -0.91
N PHE A 81 -23.10 -10.06 -0.75
CA PHE A 81 -24.02 -10.29 -1.86
C PHE A 81 -24.35 -8.97 -2.55
N THR A 82 -24.48 -8.98 -3.88
CA THR A 82 -25.01 -7.86 -4.63
C THR A 82 -25.71 -8.31 -5.91
N ASN A 83 -26.79 -7.61 -6.28
CA ASN A 83 -27.40 -7.75 -7.58
C ASN A 83 -26.79 -6.81 -8.64
N ASN A 84 -25.69 -6.13 -8.27
CA ASN A 84 -24.97 -5.14 -9.06
C ASN A 84 -25.82 -3.91 -9.48
N ALA A 85 -26.92 -3.65 -8.80
CA ALA A 85 -27.77 -2.49 -9.01
C ALA A 85 -27.94 -1.69 -7.69
N ASP A 86 -28.86 -2.12 -6.82
CA ASP A 86 -29.25 -1.39 -5.62
C ASP A 86 -29.21 -2.24 -4.33
N ARG A 87 -28.93 -3.55 -4.44
CA ARG A 87 -28.94 -4.49 -3.33
C ARG A 87 -27.56 -4.88 -2.91
N TYR A 88 -27.38 -4.91 -1.60
CA TYR A 88 -26.11 -5.18 -0.97
C TYR A 88 -26.33 -5.73 0.44
N ALA A 89 -25.62 -6.81 0.81
CA ALA A 89 -25.67 -7.39 2.15
C ALA A 89 -24.37 -8.10 2.46
N GLU A 90 -23.67 -7.66 3.50
CA GLU A 90 -22.38 -8.21 3.92
C GLU A 90 -22.55 -9.48 4.76
N PHE A 91 -21.53 -10.32 4.73
CA PHE A 91 -21.40 -11.48 5.62
C PHE A 91 -19.95 -11.81 5.94
N VAL A 92 -19.74 -12.46 7.07
CA VAL A 92 -18.42 -12.80 7.62
C VAL A 92 -18.06 -14.23 7.27
N VAL A 93 -16.83 -14.46 6.82
CA VAL A 93 -16.18 -15.78 6.77
C VAL A 93 -15.02 -15.76 7.74
N TYR A 94 -15.14 -16.46 8.88
CA TYR A 94 -14.09 -16.49 9.89
C TYR A 94 -14.19 -17.69 10.82
N LYS A 95 -13.18 -18.55 10.77
CA LYS A 95 -13.04 -19.76 11.64
C LYS A 95 -14.26 -20.71 11.65
N GLU A 96 -15.10 -20.63 10.64
CA GLU A 96 -16.25 -21.51 10.40
C GLU A 96 -16.17 -22.07 8.98
N LYS A 97 -16.61 -23.32 8.80
CA LYS A 97 -16.77 -23.86 7.44
C LYS A 97 -17.91 -23.11 6.75
N PRO A 98 -17.72 -22.47 5.59
CA PRO A 98 -18.72 -21.63 4.95
C PRO A 98 -19.81 -22.46 4.25
N VAL A 99 -20.63 -23.14 5.07
CA VAL A 99 -21.87 -23.83 4.67
C VAL A 99 -23.03 -23.07 5.28
N PHE A 100 -23.37 -21.94 4.67
CA PHE A 100 -24.29 -20.95 5.24
C PHE A 100 -25.59 -20.88 4.45
N THR A 101 -26.70 -20.57 5.14
CA THR A 101 -27.94 -20.20 4.50
C THR A 101 -28.41 -18.84 5.01
N PHE A 102 -28.61 -17.94 4.07
CA PHE A 102 -29.15 -16.59 4.30
C PHE A 102 -30.56 -16.54 3.70
N HIS A 103 -31.51 -16.04 4.47
CA HIS A 103 -32.90 -15.90 4.04
C HIS A 103 -33.38 -14.48 4.34
N THR A 104 -33.87 -13.80 3.33
CA THR A 104 -34.39 -12.42 3.42
C THR A 104 -35.54 -12.22 2.41
N ASP A 105 -36.06 -11.02 2.28
CA ASP A 105 -37.01 -10.63 1.23
C ASP A 105 -36.51 -9.40 0.44
N GLN A 106 -37.19 -9.15 -0.68
CA GLN A 106 -36.80 -8.06 -1.58
C GLN A 106 -36.99 -6.66 -1.02
N ARG A 107 -37.66 -6.46 0.11
CA ARG A 107 -37.93 -5.13 0.70
C ARG A 107 -36.69 -4.56 1.38
N ASN A 108 -36.04 -5.36 2.19
CA ASN A 108 -34.81 -4.98 2.88
C ASN A 108 -33.97 -6.21 3.19
N TRP A 109 -32.79 -6.33 2.54
CA TRP A 109 -31.91 -7.47 2.70
C TRP A 109 -31.28 -7.54 4.11
N ILE A 110 -31.13 -6.41 4.79
CA ILE A 110 -30.47 -6.33 6.10
C ILE A 110 -31.44 -6.64 7.24
N THR A 111 -32.52 -5.86 7.35
CA THR A 111 -33.46 -5.98 8.49
C THR A 111 -34.17 -7.34 8.54
N ASN A 112 -34.47 -7.92 7.38
CA ASN A 112 -35.19 -9.18 7.28
C ASN A 112 -34.27 -10.40 7.15
N MET A 113 -32.93 -10.20 7.17
CA MET A 113 -31.98 -11.30 7.02
C MET A 113 -32.05 -12.25 8.23
N ARG A 114 -32.18 -13.54 7.93
CA ARG A 114 -32.04 -14.65 8.87
C ARG A 114 -30.90 -15.52 8.42
N VAL A 115 -30.06 -15.93 9.34
CA VAL A 115 -28.89 -16.75 9.04
C VAL A 115 -29.04 -18.12 9.68
N LYS A 116 -28.53 -19.15 9.00
CA LYS A 116 -28.40 -20.50 9.53
C LYS A 116 -27.03 -21.06 9.15
N GLY A 117 -26.38 -21.69 10.13
CA GLY A 117 -25.09 -22.38 9.91
C GLY A 117 -23.85 -21.52 10.14
N SER A 118 -24.01 -20.27 10.67
CA SER A 118 -22.90 -19.40 11.03
C SER A 118 -23.21 -18.58 12.27
N ARG A 119 -22.50 -18.83 13.35
CA ARG A 119 -22.60 -18.04 14.58
C ARG A 119 -22.09 -16.61 14.39
N GLN A 120 -21.01 -16.43 13.63
CA GLN A 120 -20.45 -15.11 13.30
C GLN A 120 -21.49 -14.24 12.60
N ASN A 121 -22.16 -14.77 11.59
CA ASN A 121 -23.17 -14.04 10.83
C ASN A 121 -24.48 -13.84 11.61
N GLU A 122 -24.86 -14.72 12.53
CA GLU A 122 -25.99 -14.50 13.44
C GLU A 122 -25.73 -13.28 14.33
N LEU A 123 -24.55 -13.17 14.94
CA LEU A 123 -24.15 -12.01 15.75
C LEU A 123 -24.12 -10.73 14.91
N PHE A 124 -23.50 -10.79 13.73
CA PHE A 124 -23.39 -9.66 12.82
C PHE A 124 -24.78 -9.11 12.44
N TYR A 125 -25.70 -9.98 12.01
CA TYR A 125 -27.06 -9.55 11.64
C TYR A 125 -27.95 -9.19 12.83
N ASN A 126 -27.72 -9.71 14.03
CA ASN A 126 -28.39 -9.24 15.22
C ASN A 126 -28.06 -7.77 15.51
N TYR A 127 -26.78 -7.41 15.40
CA TYR A 127 -26.36 -6.01 15.50
C TYR A 127 -26.91 -5.15 14.36
N GLN A 128 -26.77 -5.58 13.11
CA GLN A 128 -27.24 -4.84 11.95
C GLN A 128 -28.73 -4.50 12.04
N ARG A 129 -29.57 -5.47 12.42
CA ARG A 129 -31.00 -5.24 12.60
C ARG A 129 -31.30 -4.23 13.70
N ALA A 130 -30.65 -4.37 14.84
CA ALA A 130 -30.84 -3.46 15.95
C ALA A 130 -30.38 -2.03 15.59
N SER A 131 -29.26 -1.91 14.95
CA SER A 131 -28.73 -0.63 14.47
C SER A 131 -29.65 0.02 13.44
N GLU A 132 -30.10 -0.72 12.45
CA GLU A 132 -31.04 -0.24 11.42
C GLU A 132 -32.37 0.23 12.04
N HIS A 133 -32.87 -0.51 13.00
CA HIS A 133 -34.09 -0.12 13.72
C HIS A 133 -33.94 1.24 14.44
N LEU A 134 -32.79 1.45 15.10
CA LEU A 134 -32.49 2.72 15.76
C LEU A 134 -32.34 3.88 14.76
N TYR A 135 -31.77 3.63 13.57
CA TYR A 135 -31.70 4.64 12.50
C TYR A 135 -33.07 4.97 11.92
N LEU A 136 -33.96 3.98 11.75
CA LEU A 136 -35.33 4.22 11.29
C LEU A 136 -36.11 5.03 12.31
N GLU A 137 -35.99 4.74 13.64
CA GLU A 137 -36.56 5.55 14.70
C GLU A 137 -36.07 7.01 14.64
N LEU A 138 -34.77 7.22 14.37
CA LEU A 138 -34.18 8.56 14.22
C LEU A 138 -34.75 9.30 12.99
N ASP A 139 -34.88 8.63 11.87
CA ASP A 139 -35.43 9.25 10.63
C ASP A 139 -36.91 9.61 10.77
N GLU A 140 -37.67 8.82 11.52
CA GLU A 140 -39.05 9.16 11.82
C GLU A 140 -39.11 10.34 12.77
N ALA A 141 -38.28 10.35 13.82
CA ALA A 141 -38.22 11.45 14.78
C ALA A 141 -37.88 12.79 14.13
N LYS A 142 -37.01 12.82 13.14
CA LYS A 142 -36.64 14.04 12.37
C LYS A 142 -37.82 14.71 11.67
N LYS A 143 -38.90 13.96 11.41
CA LYS A 143 -40.09 14.50 10.73
C LYS A 143 -41.02 15.27 11.67
N HIS A 144 -40.90 15.02 13.00
CA HIS A 144 -41.86 15.50 13.99
C HIS A 144 -41.22 16.27 15.14
N MET A 145 -39.90 16.25 15.30
CA MET A 145 -39.19 16.91 16.38
C MET A 145 -38.58 18.23 15.94
N ASP A 146 -38.53 19.19 16.85
CA ASP A 146 -37.73 20.43 16.62
C ASP A 146 -36.23 20.17 16.70
N SER A 147 -35.44 21.19 16.32
CA SER A 147 -33.99 21.07 16.20
C SER A 147 -33.28 20.69 17.51
N ALA A 148 -33.78 21.17 18.66
CA ALA A 148 -33.18 20.88 19.97
C ALA A 148 -33.53 19.46 20.44
N ALA A 149 -34.79 19.05 20.29
CA ALA A 149 -35.25 17.73 20.62
C ALA A 149 -34.60 16.64 19.77
N ILE A 150 -34.34 16.93 18.47
CA ILE A 150 -33.68 15.96 17.56
C ILE A 150 -32.22 15.73 17.92
N VAL A 151 -31.50 16.76 18.39
CA VAL A 151 -30.09 16.61 18.84
C VAL A 151 -30.01 15.69 20.05
N ASP A 152 -30.86 15.90 21.04
CA ASP A 152 -30.92 15.06 22.25
C ASP A 152 -31.37 13.63 21.91
N PHE A 153 -32.37 13.47 21.04
CA PHE A 153 -32.81 12.16 20.58
C PHE A 153 -31.71 11.42 19.84
N THR A 154 -31.00 12.10 18.93
CA THR A 154 -29.88 11.53 18.18
C THR A 154 -28.77 11.04 19.12
N HIS A 155 -28.42 11.85 20.12
CA HIS A 155 -27.43 11.48 21.14
C HIS A 155 -27.83 10.22 21.89
N ARG A 156 -29.10 10.13 22.35
CA ARG A 156 -29.62 8.91 23.02
C ARG A 156 -29.56 7.67 22.10
N GLN A 157 -29.87 7.81 20.80
CA GLN A 157 -29.79 6.68 19.87
C GLN A 157 -28.33 6.21 19.67
N HIS A 158 -27.38 7.12 19.57
CA HIS A 158 -25.96 6.76 19.49
C HIS A 158 -25.51 6.03 20.75
N LEU A 159 -25.87 6.48 21.95
CA LEU A 159 -25.58 5.78 23.22
C LEU A 159 -26.16 4.36 23.24
N ARG A 160 -27.38 4.15 22.72
CA ARG A 160 -27.97 2.81 22.60
C ARG A 160 -27.21 1.91 21.65
N ILE A 161 -26.76 2.43 20.49
CA ILE A 161 -25.93 1.69 19.53
C ILE A 161 -24.58 1.32 20.16
N ASP A 162 -23.94 2.25 20.84
CA ASP A 162 -22.66 2.01 21.50
C ASP A 162 -22.78 1.01 22.66
N SER A 163 -23.86 1.11 23.46
CA SER A 163 -24.17 0.10 24.50
C SER A 163 -24.34 -1.29 23.90
N LEU A 164 -25.03 -1.42 22.73
CA LEU A 164 -25.21 -2.70 22.06
C LEU A 164 -23.88 -3.26 21.55
N LYS A 165 -23.01 -2.41 20.98
CA LYS A 165 -21.64 -2.82 20.56
C LYS A 165 -20.85 -3.36 21.74
N LEU A 166 -20.82 -2.61 22.85
CA LEU A 166 -20.08 -2.99 24.05
C LEU A 166 -20.60 -4.31 24.66
N ASP A 167 -21.91 -4.50 24.71
CA ASP A 167 -22.54 -5.73 25.18
C ASP A 167 -22.12 -6.96 24.35
N ILE A 168 -22.08 -6.81 23.01
CA ILE A 168 -21.62 -7.88 22.12
C ILE A 168 -20.12 -8.13 22.31
N MET A 169 -19.31 -7.08 22.41
CA MET A 169 -17.85 -7.20 22.60
C MET A 169 -17.51 -7.88 23.93
N GLU A 170 -18.24 -7.59 24.98
CA GLU A 170 -18.06 -8.22 26.29
C GLU A 170 -18.47 -9.70 26.29
N LYS A 171 -19.60 -10.03 25.67
CA LYS A 171 -20.15 -11.39 25.64
C LYS A 171 -19.47 -12.30 24.61
N HIS A 172 -18.91 -11.74 23.56
CA HIS A 172 -18.30 -12.45 22.42
C HIS A 172 -16.98 -11.83 21.98
N PRO A 173 -15.97 -11.69 22.87
CA PRO A 173 -14.69 -11.03 22.56
C PRO A 173 -13.93 -11.73 21.43
N GLU A 174 -14.15 -13.06 21.26
CA GLU A 174 -13.51 -13.88 20.23
C GLU A 174 -14.14 -13.70 18.84
N SER A 175 -15.32 -13.08 18.76
CA SER A 175 -16.02 -12.91 17.49
C SER A 175 -15.33 -11.90 16.59
N MET A 176 -15.44 -12.11 15.27
CA MET A 176 -14.90 -11.15 14.30
C MET A 176 -15.62 -9.80 14.39
N PHE A 177 -16.92 -9.79 14.72
CA PHE A 177 -17.65 -8.57 14.99
C PHE A 177 -16.97 -7.72 16.08
N SER A 178 -16.62 -8.34 17.21
CA SER A 178 -15.96 -7.65 18.34
C SER A 178 -14.59 -7.10 17.94
N LYS A 179 -13.80 -7.87 17.22
CA LYS A 179 -12.50 -7.42 16.68
C LYS A 179 -12.66 -6.25 15.71
N MET A 180 -13.63 -6.30 14.80
CA MET A 180 -13.92 -5.19 13.88
C MET A 180 -14.37 -3.93 14.63
N MET A 181 -15.21 -4.07 15.64
CA MET A 181 -15.65 -2.92 16.45
C MET A 181 -14.49 -2.34 17.25
N ALA A 182 -13.62 -3.17 17.82
CA ALA A 182 -12.42 -2.71 18.51
C ALA A 182 -11.52 -1.89 17.55
N SER A 183 -11.30 -2.36 16.32
CA SER A 183 -10.45 -1.68 15.35
C SER A 183 -10.95 -0.30 14.90
N THR A 184 -12.21 0.04 15.19
CA THR A 184 -12.76 1.38 14.94
C THR A 184 -12.56 2.37 16.10
N ARG A 185 -12.04 1.91 17.24
CA ARG A 185 -11.79 2.78 18.40
C ARG A 185 -10.47 3.53 18.22
N SER A 186 -10.49 4.82 18.57
CA SER A 186 -9.24 5.59 18.67
C SER A 186 -8.50 5.24 19.96
N ILE A 187 -7.17 5.23 19.90
CA ILE A 187 -6.29 5.11 21.07
C ILE A 187 -5.98 6.46 21.72
N ASP A 188 -6.51 7.58 21.20
CA ASP A 188 -6.22 8.93 21.69
C ASP A 188 -6.45 9.10 23.19
N GLU A 189 -7.52 8.47 23.71
CA GLU A 189 -7.87 8.53 25.14
C GLU A 189 -6.97 7.65 26.02
N GLU A 190 -6.22 6.71 25.41
CA GLU A 190 -5.34 5.78 26.10
C GLU A 190 -3.91 6.32 26.22
N VAL A 191 -3.58 7.43 25.50
CA VAL A 191 -2.27 8.06 25.55
C VAL A 191 -1.97 8.56 26.98
N PRO A 192 -0.91 8.01 27.65
CA PRO A 192 -0.61 8.42 29.01
C PRO A 192 -0.23 9.90 29.08
N LYS A 193 -0.63 10.57 30.14
CA LYS A 193 -0.25 11.94 30.43
C LYS A 193 0.98 12.00 31.34
N GLU A 194 1.25 10.95 32.08
CA GLU A 194 2.29 10.84 33.09
C GLU A 194 3.06 9.52 32.94
N HIS A 195 4.34 9.54 33.31
CA HIS A 195 5.15 8.35 33.46
C HIS A 195 4.75 7.55 34.71
N PRO A 196 5.18 6.28 34.86
CA PRO A 196 4.89 5.48 36.05
C PRO A 196 5.41 6.09 37.37
N ASP A 197 6.38 6.99 37.31
CA ASP A 197 6.92 7.73 38.47
C ASP A 197 6.13 9.00 38.82
N GLY A 198 5.06 9.30 38.06
CA GLY A 198 4.21 10.48 38.25
C GLY A 198 4.72 11.76 37.57
N SER A 199 5.87 11.73 36.87
CA SER A 199 6.33 12.87 36.08
C SER A 199 5.52 13.05 34.80
N ALA A 200 5.26 14.29 34.38
CA ALA A 200 4.49 14.58 33.16
C ALA A 200 5.23 14.15 31.89
N MET A 201 4.55 13.47 30.99
CA MET A 201 5.09 13.16 29.66
C MET A 201 5.06 14.40 28.77
N SER A 202 6.14 14.63 28.03
CA SER A 202 6.21 15.65 26.98
C SER A 202 5.29 15.28 25.80
N ASP A 203 4.92 16.27 24.98
CA ASP A 203 4.14 16.04 23.76
C ASP A 203 4.84 15.08 22.79
N ARG A 204 6.17 15.10 22.75
CA ARG A 204 6.98 14.18 21.96
C ARG A 204 6.85 12.74 22.45
N GLU A 205 6.99 12.50 23.73
CA GLU A 205 6.88 11.15 24.32
C GLU A 205 5.47 10.58 24.16
N ARG A 206 4.46 11.42 24.32
CA ARG A 206 3.06 11.05 24.07
C ARG A 206 2.82 10.70 22.61
N TYR A 207 3.43 11.43 21.67
CA TYR A 207 3.34 11.13 20.25
C TYR A 207 4.10 9.85 19.89
N GLU A 208 5.30 9.63 20.43
CA GLU A 208 6.06 8.39 20.27
C GLU A 208 5.28 7.17 20.80
N TRP A 209 4.63 7.33 21.97
CA TRP A 209 3.74 6.31 22.51
C TRP A 209 2.56 6.03 21.57
N TYR A 210 1.88 7.07 21.11
CA TYR A 210 0.76 6.95 20.17
C TYR A 210 1.17 6.18 18.91
N MET A 211 2.31 6.51 18.33
CA MET A 211 2.81 5.84 17.13
C MET A 211 3.15 4.36 17.36
N ALA A 212 3.70 4.02 18.51
CA ALA A 212 4.02 2.64 18.86
C ALA A 212 2.78 1.79 19.09
N HIS A 213 1.69 2.38 19.58
CA HIS A 213 0.44 1.71 19.95
C HIS A 213 -0.69 1.85 18.91
N TYR A 214 -0.44 2.55 17.80
CA TYR A 214 -1.45 2.89 16.79
C TYR A 214 -2.28 1.70 16.31
N PHE A 215 -1.69 0.52 16.22
CA PHE A 215 -2.35 -0.70 15.76
C PHE A 215 -2.82 -1.64 16.90
N ASP A 216 -2.87 -1.20 18.15
CA ASP A 216 -3.20 -2.10 19.27
C ASP A 216 -4.67 -2.58 19.22
N HIS A 217 -5.56 -1.78 18.67
CA HIS A 217 -6.95 -2.17 18.45
C HIS A 217 -7.20 -2.84 17.09
N MET A 218 -6.21 -2.83 16.19
CA MET A 218 -6.30 -3.48 14.88
C MET A 218 -5.44 -4.76 14.88
N PRO A 219 -6.03 -5.96 14.87
CA PRO A 219 -5.29 -7.23 14.80
C PRO A 219 -4.64 -7.40 13.41
N ILE A 220 -3.47 -6.78 13.23
CA ILE A 220 -2.67 -6.90 11.99
C ILE A 220 -2.03 -8.28 11.84
N ASP A 221 -2.13 -9.13 12.83
CA ASP A 221 -1.77 -10.54 12.88
C ASP A 221 -2.90 -11.49 12.46
N ASP A 222 -3.99 -10.96 11.87
CA ASP A 222 -5.14 -11.74 11.40
C ASP A 222 -5.48 -11.37 9.95
N ASP A 223 -5.36 -12.34 9.03
CA ASP A 223 -5.62 -12.17 7.58
C ASP A 223 -7.04 -11.69 7.23
N PHE A 224 -7.96 -11.75 8.17
CA PHE A 224 -9.30 -11.21 7.98
C PHE A 224 -9.25 -9.72 7.60
N PHE A 225 -8.37 -8.94 8.24
CA PHE A 225 -8.40 -7.49 8.15
C PHE A 225 -8.04 -6.95 6.76
N VAL A 226 -7.19 -7.62 5.99
CA VAL A 226 -6.92 -7.22 4.61
C VAL A 226 -8.17 -7.34 3.72
N ARG A 227 -9.15 -8.18 4.15
CA ARG A 227 -10.44 -8.36 3.46
C ARG A 227 -11.57 -7.62 4.17
N THR A 228 -11.33 -6.41 4.58
CA THR A 228 -12.34 -5.49 5.14
C THR A 228 -12.58 -4.30 4.23
N PRO A 229 -13.70 -3.57 4.37
CA PRO A 229 -13.93 -2.34 3.62
C PRO A 229 -12.80 -1.34 3.78
N LYS A 230 -12.58 -0.53 2.74
CA LYS A 230 -11.50 0.47 2.67
C LYS A 230 -11.31 1.30 3.95
N PRO A 231 -12.36 1.80 4.64
CA PRO A 231 -12.18 2.59 5.86
C PRO A 231 -11.55 1.84 7.04
N VAL A 232 -11.59 0.50 7.05
CA VAL A 232 -11.10 -0.30 8.16
C VAL A 232 -9.58 -0.47 8.07
N PHE A 233 -9.09 -1.44 7.30
CA PHE A 233 -7.66 -1.75 7.24
C PHE A 233 -6.87 -0.76 6.37
N TYR A 234 -7.28 -0.58 5.11
CA TYR A 234 -6.52 0.21 4.16
C TYR A 234 -6.32 1.67 4.62
N GLN A 235 -7.41 2.34 5.02
CA GLN A 235 -7.34 3.73 5.44
C GLN A 235 -6.52 3.90 6.72
N HIS A 236 -6.62 2.94 7.64
CA HIS A 236 -5.84 2.94 8.87
C HIS A 236 -4.33 2.89 8.60
N VAL A 237 -3.88 2.02 7.68
CA VAL A 237 -2.47 1.97 7.25
C VAL A 237 -2.05 3.25 6.53
N MET A 238 -2.91 3.80 5.65
CA MET A 238 -2.61 5.05 4.94
C MET A 238 -2.51 6.23 5.90
N ASP A 239 -3.42 6.36 6.87
CA ASP A 239 -3.34 7.42 7.87
C ASP A 239 -2.06 7.32 8.69
N TYR A 240 -1.65 6.12 9.09
CA TYR A 240 -0.38 5.92 9.81
C TYR A 240 0.82 6.44 9.02
N THR A 241 0.89 6.09 7.74
CA THR A 241 2.05 6.43 6.91
C THR A 241 1.98 7.83 6.27
N ASP A 242 0.79 8.31 5.87
CA ASP A 242 0.64 9.56 5.11
C ASP A 242 0.39 10.77 6.01
N LYS A 243 -0.29 10.54 7.14
CA LYS A 243 -0.67 11.61 8.05
C LYS A 243 0.29 11.69 9.23
N TYR A 244 0.46 10.59 9.93
CA TYR A 244 1.23 10.59 11.19
C TYR A 244 2.74 10.48 10.99
N MET A 245 3.25 9.74 9.99
CA MET A 245 4.69 9.69 9.69
C MET A 245 5.20 10.86 8.82
N ARG A 246 4.30 11.74 8.38
CA ARG A 246 4.68 12.83 7.48
C ARG A 246 5.75 13.72 8.09
N GLY A 247 6.89 13.86 7.38
CA GLY A 247 8.01 14.71 7.79
C GLY A 247 8.94 14.12 8.83
N MET A 248 8.69 12.90 9.30
CA MET A 248 9.65 12.17 10.13
C MET A 248 10.89 11.78 9.33
N PRO A 249 12.08 11.75 9.96
CA PRO A 249 13.28 11.20 9.33
C PRO A 249 13.21 9.66 9.20
N PRO A 250 13.95 9.06 8.26
CA PRO A 250 14.00 7.60 8.09
C PRO A 250 14.38 6.85 9.38
N SER A 251 15.24 7.40 10.21
CA SER A 251 15.64 6.81 11.49
C SER A 251 14.50 6.60 12.48
N MET A 252 13.40 7.35 12.34
CA MET A 252 12.18 7.16 13.13
C MET A 252 11.16 6.28 12.40
N ILE A 253 11.07 6.40 11.08
CA ILE A 253 10.09 5.66 10.27
C ILE A 253 10.46 4.17 10.18
N CYS A 254 11.72 3.83 9.90
CA CYS A 254 12.13 2.43 9.71
C CYS A 254 11.78 1.53 10.92
N PRO A 255 12.07 1.89 12.18
CA PRO A 255 11.67 1.06 13.32
C PRO A 255 10.16 0.89 13.48
N LEU A 256 9.35 1.90 13.13
CA LEU A 256 7.90 1.82 13.18
C LEU A 256 7.34 0.88 12.10
N LEU A 257 7.91 0.93 10.90
CA LEU A 257 7.55 0.01 9.81
C LEU A 257 8.01 -1.42 10.12
N ASP A 258 9.18 -1.60 10.72
CA ASP A 258 9.65 -2.90 11.17
C ASP A 258 8.69 -3.50 12.21
N SER A 259 8.29 -2.72 13.22
CA SER A 259 7.31 -3.16 14.21
C SER A 259 5.98 -3.59 13.58
N LEU A 260 5.49 -2.81 12.61
CA LEU A 260 4.26 -3.13 11.89
C LEU A 260 4.37 -4.42 11.07
N LEU A 261 5.46 -4.57 10.31
CA LEU A 261 5.70 -5.73 9.45
C LEU A 261 5.98 -7.00 10.28
N ASP A 262 6.84 -6.91 11.30
CA ASP A 262 7.17 -8.05 12.15
C ASP A 262 5.92 -8.58 12.92
N ARG A 263 5.05 -7.69 13.41
CA ARG A 263 3.76 -8.06 14.03
C ARG A 263 2.81 -8.73 13.04
N SER A 264 2.86 -8.38 11.76
CA SER A 264 1.98 -8.93 10.73
C SER A 264 2.44 -10.29 10.15
N GLU A 265 3.62 -10.80 10.50
CA GLU A 265 4.15 -12.07 9.96
C GLU A 265 3.25 -13.28 10.24
N ALA A 266 2.47 -13.26 11.33
CA ALA A 266 1.49 -14.30 11.65
C ALA A 266 0.29 -14.32 10.69
N ALA A 267 0.05 -13.24 9.94
CA ALA A 267 -0.99 -13.07 8.93
C ALA A 267 -0.35 -12.87 7.54
N PRO A 268 -0.08 -13.95 6.80
CA PRO A 268 0.72 -13.89 5.56
C PRO A 268 0.15 -12.95 4.50
N GLU A 269 -1.17 -12.80 4.39
CA GLU A 269 -1.77 -11.92 3.39
C GLU A 269 -1.73 -10.44 3.80
N VAL A 270 -1.86 -10.15 5.09
CA VAL A 270 -1.63 -8.81 5.64
C VAL A 270 -0.17 -8.41 5.44
N PHE A 271 0.77 -9.29 5.83
CA PHE A 271 2.21 -9.07 5.67
C PHE A 271 2.60 -8.80 4.21
N ARG A 272 2.14 -9.65 3.28
CA ARG A 272 2.40 -9.49 1.83
C ARG A 272 1.89 -8.15 1.32
N TRP A 273 0.67 -7.80 1.70
CA TRP A 273 0.08 -6.54 1.28
C TRP A 273 0.85 -5.34 1.84
N LEU A 274 1.16 -5.36 3.14
CA LEU A 274 1.93 -4.30 3.79
C LEU A 274 3.31 -4.14 3.15
N LEU A 275 4.09 -5.22 3.08
CA LEU A 275 5.45 -5.16 2.54
C LEU A 275 5.46 -4.64 1.11
N PHE A 276 4.59 -5.16 0.23
CA PHE A 276 4.51 -4.71 -1.15
C PHE A 276 4.14 -3.23 -1.25
N ASN A 277 3.06 -2.82 -0.61
CA ASN A 277 2.56 -1.44 -0.76
C ASN A 277 3.47 -0.40 -0.08
N LEU A 278 4.08 -0.74 1.06
CA LEU A 278 5.05 0.15 1.71
C LEU A 278 6.33 0.28 0.88
N THR A 279 6.85 -0.81 0.32
CA THR A 279 8.03 -0.76 -0.55
C THR A 279 7.75 0.08 -1.80
N GLU A 280 6.63 -0.13 -2.49
CA GLU A 280 6.22 0.67 -3.65
C GLU A 280 6.02 2.16 -3.30
N LYS A 281 5.42 2.46 -2.16
CA LYS A 281 5.24 3.82 -1.68
C LYS A 281 6.56 4.57 -1.56
N TYR A 282 7.55 3.96 -0.93
CA TYR A 282 8.85 4.61 -0.72
C TYR A 282 9.73 4.58 -1.97
N LEU A 283 9.60 3.57 -2.83
CA LEU A 283 10.22 3.55 -4.16
C LEU A 283 9.77 4.76 -5.02
N GLN A 284 8.47 5.10 -4.96
CA GLN A 284 7.90 6.19 -5.76
C GLN A 284 7.97 7.56 -5.05
N SER A 285 8.58 7.64 -3.87
CA SER A 285 8.62 8.87 -3.10
C SER A 285 9.50 9.94 -3.76
N ASN A 286 8.99 11.18 -3.80
CA ASN A 286 9.75 12.35 -4.22
C ASN A 286 10.52 13.02 -3.07
N ILE A 287 10.40 12.52 -1.83
CA ILE A 287 11.14 13.02 -0.68
C ILE A 287 12.53 12.41 -0.68
N MET A 288 13.57 13.24 -0.80
CA MET A 288 14.94 12.81 -1.07
C MET A 288 15.51 11.81 -0.06
N VAL A 289 15.17 11.95 1.22
CA VAL A 289 15.69 11.07 2.28
C VAL A 289 14.90 9.75 2.39
N TYR A 290 13.73 9.64 1.79
CA TYR A 290 12.88 8.44 1.89
C TYR A 290 13.38 7.27 1.03
N ASP A 291 14.36 7.49 0.15
CA ASP A 291 15.09 6.41 -0.52
C ASP A 291 15.75 5.46 0.50
N GLU A 292 16.18 5.99 1.67
CA GLU A 292 16.73 5.18 2.76
C GLU A 292 15.71 4.18 3.30
N ILE A 293 14.43 4.57 3.38
CA ILE A 293 13.35 3.68 3.83
C ILE A 293 13.14 2.54 2.82
N TYR A 294 13.11 2.86 1.52
CA TYR A 294 13.04 1.83 0.47
C TYR A 294 14.21 0.84 0.57
N VAL A 295 15.43 1.36 0.67
CA VAL A 295 16.65 0.54 0.82
C VAL A 295 16.59 -0.34 2.06
N HIS A 296 16.13 0.22 3.18
CA HIS A 296 15.94 -0.51 4.43
C HIS A 296 14.96 -1.68 4.28
N LEU A 297 13.76 -1.42 3.72
CA LEU A 297 12.74 -2.45 3.52
C LEU A 297 13.25 -3.59 2.63
N VAL A 298 13.92 -3.25 1.51
CA VAL A 298 14.45 -4.27 0.61
C VAL A 298 15.56 -5.10 1.28
N LYS A 299 16.50 -4.47 1.97
CA LYS A 299 17.59 -5.17 2.67
C LYS A 299 17.06 -6.07 3.78
N ARG A 300 16.06 -5.61 4.55
CA ARG A 300 15.54 -6.35 5.69
C ARG A 300 14.62 -7.49 5.29
N TYR A 301 13.78 -7.31 4.28
CA TYR A 301 12.72 -8.27 3.97
C TYR A 301 12.94 -9.02 2.64
N PHE A 302 13.33 -8.36 1.56
CA PHE A 302 13.53 -9.03 0.27
C PHE A 302 14.84 -9.82 0.25
N ALA A 303 15.95 -9.21 0.65
CA ALA A 303 17.26 -9.87 0.67
C ALA A 303 17.36 -11.01 1.69
N THR A 304 16.46 -11.08 2.67
CA THR A 304 16.37 -12.16 3.66
C THR A 304 15.38 -13.26 3.30
N GLY A 305 14.76 -13.18 2.10
CA GLY A 305 13.85 -14.21 1.60
C GLY A 305 12.43 -14.13 2.13
N LYS A 306 12.05 -13.05 2.83
CA LYS A 306 10.67 -12.87 3.34
C LYS A 306 9.66 -12.45 2.27
N ALA A 307 10.10 -12.14 1.05
CA ALA A 307 9.25 -11.85 -0.11
C ALA A 307 9.09 -13.07 -1.05
N ASP A 308 8.96 -14.27 -0.48
CA ASP A 308 8.98 -15.57 -1.14
C ASP A 308 7.82 -15.83 -2.13
N TRP A 309 6.76 -15.02 -2.06
CA TRP A 309 5.62 -15.08 -2.98
C TRP A 309 5.85 -14.36 -4.31
N LEU A 310 6.91 -13.56 -4.42
CA LEU A 310 7.29 -12.87 -5.64
C LEU A 310 8.16 -13.76 -6.52
N ALA A 311 8.14 -13.51 -7.82
CA ALA A 311 9.07 -14.16 -8.74
C ALA A 311 10.51 -13.83 -8.35
N PRO A 312 11.46 -14.79 -8.40
CA PRO A 312 12.86 -14.53 -8.06
C PRO A 312 13.46 -13.34 -8.82
N SER A 313 13.15 -13.20 -10.11
CA SER A 313 13.60 -12.05 -10.92
C SER A 313 13.14 -10.71 -10.37
N THR A 314 11.90 -10.64 -9.87
CA THR A 314 11.37 -9.41 -9.23
C THR A 314 12.11 -9.09 -7.94
N VAL A 315 12.40 -10.11 -7.12
CA VAL A 315 13.17 -9.94 -5.89
C VAL A 315 14.58 -9.45 -6.21
N ASP A 316 15.25 -10.08 -7.20
CA ASP A 316 16.58 -9.71 -7.63
C ASP A 316 16.66 -8.27 -8.16
N GLU A 317 15.66 -7.83 -8.94
CA GLU A 317 15.56 -6.45 -9.42
C GLU A 317 15.43 -5.44 -8.27
N GLN A 318 14.64 -5.75 -7.23
CA GLN A 318 14.52 -4.89 -6.06
C GLN A 318 15.84 -4.81 -5.28
N ILE A 319 16.51 -5.94 -5.08
CA ILE A 319 17.80 -6.01 -4.38
C ILE A 319 18.89 -5.24 -5.15
N GLU A 320 18.97 -5.42 -6.46
CA GLU A 320 19.92 -4.69 -7.30
C GLU A 320 19.70 -3.17 -7.23
N ARG A 321 18.45 -2.72 -7.37
CA ARG A 321 18.09 -1.31 -7.26
C ARG A 321 18.40 -0.75 -5.88
N ALA A 322 18.05 -1.44 -4.81
CA ALA A 322 18.36 -1.02 -3.45
C ALA A 322 19.87 -0.95 -3.21
N THR A 323 20.65 -1.86 -3.79
CA THR A 323 22.11 -1.84 -3.71
C THR A 323 22.71 -0.62 -4.40
N LYS A 324 22.17 -0.21 -5.56
CA LYS A 324 22.57 1.02 -6.24
C LYS A 324 22.18 2.25 -5.43
N TRP A 325 20.95 2.30 -4.96
CA TRP A 325 20.44 3.44 -4.19
C TRP A 325 21.12 3.64 -2.84
N ASP A 326 21.55 2.56 -2.17
CA ASP A 326 22.29 2.63 -0.90
C ASP A 326 23.59 3.45 -1.01
N ARG A 327 24.25 3.41 -2.16
CA ARG A 327 25.46 4.19 -2.44
C ARG A 327 25.16 5.67 -2.73
N LEU A 328 23.92 5.98 -3.10
CA LEU A 328 23.47 7.29 -3.51
C LEU A 328 22.60 7.99 -2.46
N LEU A 329 22.55 7.47 -1.23
CA LEU A 329 21.82 8.10 -0.13
C LEU A 329 22.50 9.40 0.31
N VAL A 330 21.72 10.35 0.82
CA VAL A 330 22.23 11.55 1.46
C VAL A 330 23.18 11.16 2.59
N GLY A 331 24.33 11.82 2.68
CA GLY A 331 25.43 11.51 3.61
C GLY A 331 26.43 10.44 3.10
N LYS A 332 26.19 9.81 1.95
CA LYS A 332 27.16 8.89 1.32
C LYS A 332 28.12 9.64 0.41
N VAL A 333 29.33 9.10 0.26
CA VAL A 333 30.33 9.62 -0.67
C VAL A 333 29.87 9.38 -2.10
N SER A 334 29.87 10.44 -2.92
CA SER A 334 29.51 10.36 -4.34
C SER A 334 30.54 9.55 -5.09
N PRO A 335 30.16 8.67 -6.03
CA PRO A 335 31.10 8.03 -6.94
C PRO A 335 31.86 9.05 -7.76
N GLU A 336 33.17 8.81 -7.98
CA GLU A 336 34.00 9.67 -8.83
C GLU A 336 33.57 9.58 -10.29
N LEU A 337 33.52 10.75 -10.96
CA LEU A 337 33.30 10.88 -12.40
C LEU A 337 34.39 11.71 -13.03
N VAL A 338 34.96 11.21 -14.10
CA VAL A 338 35.93 11.95 -14.93
C VAL A 338 35.39 12.06 -16.36
N LEU A 339 35.14 13.29 -16.78
CA LEU A 339 34.51 13.63 -18.06
C LEU A 339 35.28 14.76 -18.77
N PHE A 340 34.96 14.96 -20.02
CA PHE A 340 35.55 16.04 -20.86
C PHE A 340 34.52 17.15 -21.10
N ASP A 341 34.99 18.40 -21.07
CA ASP A 341 34.18 19.52 -21.51
C ASP A 341 34.16 19.65 -23.06
N THR A 342 33.46 20.67 -23.55
CA THR A 342 33.35 20.93 -25.00
C THR A 342 34.69 21.30 -25.66
N LEU A 343 35.70 21.65 -24.88
CA LEU A 343 37.05 21.99 -25.31
C LEU A 343 38.08 20.84 -25.09
N ARG A 344 37.59 19.68 -24.65
CA ARG A 344 38.41 18.48 -24.36
C ARG A 344 39.28 18.62 -23.10
N HIS A 345 38.98 19.57 -22.19
CA HIS A 345 39.62 19.58 -20.90
C HIS A 345 39.00 18.49 -20.01
N VAL A 346 39.84 17.86 -19.21
CA VAL A 346 39.41 16.81 -18.24
C VAL A 346 38.90 17.43 -16.96
N HIS A 347 37.75 16.99 -16.52
CA HIS A 347 37.17 17.38 -15.25
C HIS A 347 36.87 16.16 -14.40
N SER A 348 37.40 16.14 -13.18
CA SER A 348 37.09 15.14 -12.14
C SER A 348 36.05 15.73 -11.17
N LEU A 349 35.00 14.99 -10.88
CA LEU A 349 33.94 15.42 -9.97
C LEU A 349 34.50 15.74 -8.57
N HIS A 350 35.37 14.86 -8.05
CA HIS A 350 36.01 15.05 -6.73
C HIS A 350 37.10 16.14 -6.71
N ARG A 351 37.46 16.71 -7.86
CA ARG A 351 38.41 17.84 -7.96
C ARG A 351 37.76 19.12 -8.40
N MET A 352 36.43 19.19 -8.39
CA MET A 352 35.73 20.42 -8.71
C MET A 352 36.07 21.50 -7.64
N PRO A 353 36.38 22.73 -8.08
CA PRO A 353 36.71 23.81 -7.15
C PRO A 353 35.46 24.27 -6.35
N GLY A 354 35.69 24.83 -5.17
CA GLY A 354 34.67 25.37 -4.31
C GLY A 354 34.20 24.39 -3.21
N ARG A 355 33.29 24.88 -2.37
CA ARG A 355 32.77 24.11 -1.23
C ARG A 355 31.69 23.09 -1.64
N TYR A 356 30.96 23.41 -2.72
CA TYR A 356 29.83 22.56 -3.16
C TYR A 356 29.88 22.33 -4.67
N THR A 357 29.43 21.15 -5.09
CA THR A 357 29.20 20.83 -6.49
C THR A 357 27.76 20.44 -6.75
N LEU A 358 27.11 21.18 -7.68
CA LEU A 358 25.80 20.84 -8.22
C LEU A 358 25.99 19.89 -9.39
N LEU A 359 25.74 18.58 -9.18
CA LEU A 359 25.85 17.55 -10.20
C LEU A 359 24.52 17.36 -10.93
N LEU A 360 24.52 17.45 -12.25
CA LEU A 360 23.31 17.34 -13.08
C LEU A 360 23.52 16.34 -14.22
N PHE A 361 22.54 15.45 -14.40
CA PHE A 361 22.39 14.62 -15.61
C PHE A 361 21.15 15.10 -16.35
N TRP A 362 21.33 15.56 -17.61
CA TRP A 362 20.23 16.15 -18.35
C TRP A 362 20.39 16.03 -19.86
N SER A 363 19.32 16.25 -20.64
CA SER A 363 19.32 16.26 -22.08
C SER A 363 18.43 17.39 -22.65
N PRO A 364 18.87 18.10 -23.70
CA PRO A 364 18.06 19.11 -24.37
C PRO A 364 16.86 18.52 -25.13
N THR A 365 16.85 17.20 -25.35
CA THR A 365 15.74 16.47 -25.98
C THR A 365 14.66 16.04 -24.97
N CYS A 366 14.98 16.04 -23.67
CA CYS A 366 14.04 15.75 -22.61
C CYS A 366 13.15 16.97 -22.32
N GLY A 367 11.81 16.80 -22.35
CA GLY A 367 10.85 17.87 -22.10
C GLY A 367 11.03 18.50 -20.73
N HIS A 368 11.07 17.71 -19.65
CA HIS A 368 11.28 18.19 -18.30
C HIS A 368 12.61 18.93 -18.10
N CYS A 369 13.67 18.49 -18.77
CA CYS A 369 14.97 19.17 -18.70
C CYS A 369 14.88 20.60 -19.26
N ARG A 370 14.17 20.78 -20.36
CA ARG A 370 14.02 22.10 -20.99
C ARG A 370 13.35 23.12 -20.08
N ASP A 371 12.47 22.68 -19.22
CA ASP A 371 11.78 23.55 -18.26
C ASP A 371 12.66 23.78 -17.01
N ILE A 372 13.23 22.70 -16.45
CA ILE A 372 13.91 22.73 -15.15
C ILE A 372 15.31 23.33 -15.23
N ILE A 373 16.10 23.03 -16.26
CA ILE A 373 17.52 23.47 -16.34
C ILE A 373 17.67 25.00 -16.35
N PRO A 374 16.89 25.78 -17.12
CA PRO A 374 16.98 27.23 -17.04
C PRO A 374 16.61 27.81 -15.67
N GLU A 375 15.68 27.19 -14.96
CA GLU A 375 15.28 27.61 -13.61
C GLU A 375 16.39 27.32 -12.59
N ILE A 376 16.95 26.10 -12.63
CA ILE A 376 18.09 25.71 -11.79
C ILE A 376 19.30 26.59 -12.07
N TYR A 377 19.62 26.86 -13.34
CA TYR A 377 20.73 27.73 -13.71
C TYR A 377 20.57 29.15 -13.14
N ARG A 378 19.38 29.73 -13.26
CA ARG A 378 19.10 31.05 -12.67
C ARG A 378 19.22 31.04 -11.14
N ALA A 379 18.76 29.97 -10.47
CA ALA A 379 18.90 29.83 -9.02
C ALA A 379 20.37 29.64 -8.61
N PHE A 380 21.12 28.82 -9.33
CA PHE A 380 22.57 28.59 -9.17
C PHE A 380 23.36 29.87 -9.32
N SER A 381 23.16 30.62 -10.40
CA SER A 381 23.93 31.85 -10.69
C SER A 381 23.78 32.92 -9.61
N LYS A 382 22.67 32.92 -8.85
CA LYS A 382 22.45 33.85 -7.73
C LYS A 382 23.27 33.51 -6.48
N VAL A 383 23.72 32.29 -6.34
CA VAL A 383 24.36 31.80 -5.11
C VAL A 383 25.76 31.22 -5.34
N ALA A 384 26.16 30.97 -6.58
CA ALA A 384 27.39 30.30 -6.93
C ALA A 384 28.63 30.93 -6.28
N ASP A 385 28.76 32.27 -6.34
CA ASP A 385 29.89 32.97 -5.71
C ASP A 385 29.79 33.03 -4.20
N SER A 386 28.61 33.28 -3.65
CA SER A 386 28.41 33.44 -2.19
C SER A 386 28.55 32.12 -1.42
N LEU A 387 28.23 30.98 -2.05
CA LEU A 387 28.37 29.64 -1.48
C LEU A 387 29.64 28.91 -1.98
N ASP A 388 30.47 29.56 -2.78
CA ASP A 388 31.61 28.94 -3.45
C ASP A 388 31.26 27.61 -4.09
N MET A 389 30.24 27.65 -5.00
CA MET A 389 29.63 26.48 -5.62
C MET A 389 30.00 26.41 -7.11
N THR A 390 30.26 25.19 -7.61
CA THR A 390 30.41 24.88 -9.03
C THR A 390 29.33 23.94 -9.50
N ALA A 391 29.05 23.92 -10.82
CA ALA A 391 28.13 22.95 -11.40
C ALA A 391 28.89 21.98 -12.34
N TYR A 392 28.55 20.69 -12.26
CA TYR A 392 29.06 19.60 -13.07
C TYR A 392 27.87 19.06 -13.90
N ALA A 393 27.63 19.71 -15.07
CA ALA A 393 26.43 19.48 -15.87
C ALA A 393 26.70 18.54 -17.06
N ILE A 394 26.16 17.31 -16.96
CA ILE A 394 26.45 16.22 -17.89
C ILE A 394 25.35 16.11 -18.94
N LEU A 395 25.70 16.18 -20.20
CA LEU A 395 24.86 15.80 -21.34
C LEU A 395 24.66 14.27 -21.35
N SER A 396 23.45 13.82 -21.14
CA SER A 396 23.15 12.40 -20.98
C SER A 396 23.11 11.60 -22.30
N ASP A 397 22.74 12.26 -23.42
CA ASP A 397 22.59 11.60 -24.74
C ASP A 397 23.48 12.29 -25.78
N PRO A 398 24.81 11.98 -25.81
CA PRO A 398 25.79 12.73 -26.58
C PRO A 398 25.94 12.25 -28.02
N ASP A 399 24.84 11.95 -28.74
CA ASP A 399 24.89 11.79 -30.20
C ASP A 399 25.08 13.13 -30.92
N GLU A 400 25.47 13.08 -32.18
CA GLU A 400 25.83 14.28 -32.96
C GLU A 400 24.68 15.31 -33.01
N VAL A 401 23.45 14.84 -33.17
CA VAL A 401 22.25 15.69 -33.25
C VAL A 401 21.95 16.34 -31.89
N THR A 402 22.04 15.57 -30.83
CA THR A 402 21.80 16.05 -29.47
C THR A 402 22.88 17.04 -29.01
N VAL A 403 24.15 16.81 -29.36
CA VAL A 403 25.24 17.79 -29.11
C VAL A 403 24.97 19.11 -29.79
N GLY A 404 24.47 19.11 -31.03
CA GLY A 404 24.07 20.33 -31.73
C GLY A 404 22.94 21.09 -31.00
N LYS A 405 21.87 20.38 -30.58
CA LYS A 405 20.77 20.94 -29.81
C LYS A 405 21.22 21.46 -28.43
N TRP A 406 22.13 20.73 -27.78
CA TRP A 406 22.71 21.12 -26.52
C TRP A 406 23.45 22.47 -26.60
N LYS A 407 24.34 22.63 -27.56
CA LYS A 407 25.06 23.88 -27.81
C LYS A 407 24.10 25.03 -28.10
N GLN A 408 23.06 24.79 -28.88
CA GLN A 408 22.04 25.78 -29.17
C GLN A 408 21.23 26.14 -27.89
N PHE A 409 20.85 25.16 -27.10
CA PHE A 409 20.13 25.38 -25.85
C PHE A 409 20.92 26.22 -24.85
N LEU A 410 22.21 25.92 -24.66
CA LEU A 410 23.12 26.72 -23.82
C LEU A 410 23.18 28.18 -24.26
N LYS A 411 23.25 28.42 -25.57
CA LYS A 411 23.24 29.78 -26.13
C LYS A 411 21.92 30.51 -25.94
N ASP A 412 20.80 29.84 -26.23
CA ASP A 412 19.46 30.43 -26.16
C ASP A 412 19.06 30.81 -24.71
N HIS A 413 19.56 30.07 -23.74
CA HIS A 413 19.29 30.29 -22.32
C HIS A 413 20.42 31.02 -21.59
N HIS A 414 21.44 31.52 -22.29
CA HIS A 414 22.60 32.22 -21.73
C HIS A 414 23.27 31.46 -20.59
N ILE A 415 23.49 30.14 -20.77
CA ILE A 415 24.15 29.27 -19.78
C ILE A 415 25.66 29.38 -20.00
N ASP A 416 26.25 30.46 -19.48
CA ASP A 416 27.64 30.90 -19.74
C ASP A 416 28.42 31.25 -18.45
N ASN A 417 27.85 31.00 -17.27
CA ASN A 417 28.54 31.19 -16.00
C ASN A 417 29.81 30.33 -15.94
N PRO A 418 31.01 30.89 -15.66
CA PRO A 418 32.27 30.15 -15.65
C PRO A 418 32.33 29.05 -14.58
N ARG A 419 31.47 29.13 -13.53
CA ARG A 419 31.32 28.08 -12.51
C ARG A 419 30.38 26.94 -12.94
N TRP A 420 29.75 27.05 -14.13
CA TRP A 420 28.89 26.02 -14.69
C TRP A 420 29.64 25.26 -15.80
N VAL A 421 30.19 24.10 -15.43
CA VAL A 421 30.98 23.28 -16.36
C VAL A 421 30.05 22.32 -17.13
N ASN A 422 30.03 22.49 -18.45
CA ASN A 422 29.24 21.69 -19.37
C ASN A 422 30.04 20.51 -19.89
N LEU A 423 29.61 19.29 -19.66
CA LEU A 423 30.35 18.06 -19.86
C LEU A 423 29.65 17.11 -20.84
N ASN A 424 30.46 16.41 -21.66
CA ASN A 424 29.96 15.39 -22.57
C ASN A 424 29.93 14.02 -21.87
N GLY A 425 28.72 13.44 -21.67
CA GLY A 425 28.54 12.14 -21.02
C GLY A 425 28.94 10.91 -21.83
N GLY A 426 29.35 11.08 -23.11
CA GLY A 426 29.72 9.96 -23.98
C GLY A 426 31.10 9.37 -23.70
N GLU A 427 31.98 10.13 -23.06
CA GLU A 427 33.36 9.71 -22.76
C GLU A 427 33.62 9.86 -21.26
N ALA A 428 33.22 8.83 -20.48
CA ALA A 428 33.40 8.81 -19.03
C ALA A 428 34.35 7.67 -18.62
N ASN A 429 34.99 7.83 -17.45
CA ASN A 429 35.84 6.79 -16.86
C ASN A 429 35.04 5.58 -16.37
N VAL A 430 33.72 5.74 -16.16
CA VAL A 430 32.79 4.71 -15.70
C VAL A 430 31.46 4.83 -16.42
N ASP A 431 30.65 3.77 -16.42
CA ASP A 431 29.25 3.86 -16.82
C ASP A 431 28.45 4.61 -15.73
N TRP A 432 28.36 5.93 -15.87
CA TRP A 432 27.67 6.79 -14.91
C TRP A 432 26.16 6.53 -14.85
N ARG A 433 25.53 5.99 -15.94
CA ARG A 433 24.12 5.60 -15.90
C ARG A 433 23.90 4.49 -14.90
N GLU A 434 24.78 3.50 -14.92
CA GLU A 434 24.75 2.38 -13.99
C GLU A 434 25.13 2.83 -12.56
N VAL A 435 26.22 3.61 -12.44
CA VAL A 435 26.77 4.03 -11.14
C VAL A 435 25.83 4.96 -10.37
N TYR A 436 25.16 5.89 -11.08
CA TYR A 436 24.23 6.87 -10.51
C TYR A 436 22.75 6.49 -10.71
N ASP A 437 22.47 5.29 -11.22
CA ASP A 437 21.12 4.79 -11.55
C ASP A 437 20.30 5.82 -12.35
N VAL A 438 20.90 6.40 -13.40
CA VAL A 438 20.26 7.44 -14.22
C VAL A 438 19.34 6.79 -15.26
N GLN A 439 18.12 6.46 -14.87
CA GLN A 439 17.09 5.89 -15.74
C GLN A 439 16.28 6.98 -16.46
N THR A 440 16.16 8.15 -15.85
CA THR A 440 15.43 9.30 -16.40
C THR A 440 16.17 10.58 -16.12
N THR A 441 15.93 11.63 -16.94
CA THR A 441 16.51 12.96 -16.78
C THR A 441 15.41 14.01 -16.57
N PRO A 442 15.68 15.11 -15.86
CA PRO A 442 16.93 15.43 -15.18
C PRO A 442 17.09 14.69 -13.85
N GLN A 443 18.34 14.32 -13.50
CA GLN A 443 18.69 13.97 -12.11
C GLN A 443 19.67 15.00 -11.58
N ILE A 444 19.43 15.49 -10.37
CA ILE A 444 20.19 16.62 -9.80
C ILE A 444 20.52 16.31 -8.35
N TYR A 445 21.83 16.42 -8.05
CA TYR A 445 22.41 16.18 -6.74
C TYR A 445 23.19 17.43 -6.28
N LEU A 446 23.30 17.62 -4.98
CA LEU A 446 24.19 18.59 -4.37
C LEU A 446 25.21 17.84 -3.50
N ILE A 447 26.47 18.10 -3.74
CA ILE A 447 27.62 17.43 -3.11
C ILE A 447 28.42 18.46 -2.32
N GLU A 448 28.79 18.10 -1.10
CA GLU A 448 29.78 18.82 -0.32
C GLU A 448 31.18 18.29 -0.74
N ASN A 449 32.14 19.19 -1.04
CA ASN A 449 33.37 18.81 -1.74
C ASN A 449 34.51 18.38 -0.80
N GLU A 450 34.48 18.68 0.50
CA GLU A 450 35.51 18.27 1.44
C GLU A 450 35.53 16.76 1.63
N GLU A 451 34.34 16.19 1.88
CA GLU A 451 34.15 14.75 2.05
C GLU A 451 33.50 14.08 0.82
N HIS A 452 33.22 14.84 -0.22
CA HIS A 452 32.52 14.40 -1.43
C HIS A 452 31.14 13.78 -1.18
N THR A 453 30.43 14.19 -0.13
CA THR A 453 29.19 13.57 0.29
C THR A 453 27.97 14.22 -0.33
N PHE A 454 26.96 13.40 -0.65
CA PHE A 454 25.66 13.92 -1.05
C PHE A 454 24.98 14.64 0.12
N ILE A 455 24.66 15.92 -0.05
CA ILE A 455 23.85 16.67 0.92
C ILE A 455 22.40 16.83 0.46
N ALA A 456 22.14 16.70 -0.83
CA ALA A 456 20.78 16.67 -1.37
C ALA A 456 20.68 15.96 -2.71
N LYS A 457 19.47 15.49 -3.05
CA LYS A 457 19.14 14.84 -4.33
C LYS A 457 17.70 15.14 -4.73
N LYS A 458 17.26 14.74 -5.93
CA LYS A 458 15.91 15.00 -6.47
C LYS A 458 15.54 16.49 -6.43
N LEU A 459 16.48 17.35 -6.82
CA LEU A 459 16.35 18.80 -6.73
C LEU A 459 15.53 19.37 -7.88
N ASN A 460 14.70 20.34 -7.56
CA ASN A 460 14.18 21.36 -8.47
C ASN A 460 14.62 22.74 -7.99
N ALA A 461 14.36 23.79 -8.77
CA ALA A 461 14.81 25.14 -8.45
C ALA A 461 14.33 25.66 -7.09
N LYS A 462 13.11 25.30 -6.68
CA LYS A 462 12.55 25.69 -5.39
C LYS A 462 13.28 25.01 -4.23
N ILE A 463 13.39 23.68 -4.27
CA ILE A 463 14.09 22.88 -3.24
C ILE A 463 15.54 23.29 -3.15
N PHE A 464 16.22 23.43 -4.29
CA PHE A 464 17.61 23.91 -4.35
C PHE A 464 17.76 25.29 -3.68
N THR A 465 16.87 26.22 -3.98
CA THR A 465 16.91 27.56 -3.37
C THR A 465 16.74 27.51 -1.86
N GLU A 466 15.82 26.68 -1.34
CA GLU A 466 15.61 26.54 0.10
C GLU A 466 16.84 25.93 0.80
N ILE A 467 17.45 24.91 0.20
CA ILE A 467 18.68 24.31 0.74
C ILE A 467 19.81 25.34 0.76
N CYS A 468 20.00 26.10 -0.32
CA CYS A 468 21.01 27.15 -0.39
C CYS A 468 20.85 28.25 0.67
N LYS A 469 19.64 28.52 1.16
CA LYS A 469 19.41 29.43 2.29
C LYS A 469 19.94 28.88 3.60
N GLN A 470 19.89 27.55 3.77
CA GLN A 470 20.36 26.88 4.99
C GLN A 470 21.89 26.70 5.01
N LEU A 471 22.54 26.77 3.85
CA LEU A 471 24.00 26.65 3.71
C LEU A 471 24.76 27.98 3.89
N LYS A 472 24.06 29.10 3.93
CA LYS A 472 24.60 30.44 4.21
C LYS A 472 24.88 30.64 5.69
#